data_f400ab1a5450b504256c8ba4ac1eebcd
#
_entry.id   f400ab1a5450b504256c8ba4ac1eebcd
#
_cell.length_a   1.000
_cell.length_b   1.000
_cell.length_c   1.000
_cell.angle_alpha   90.00
_cell.angle_beta   90.00
_cell.angle_gamma   90.00
#
_symmetry.space_group_name_H-M   'P 1'
#
loop_
_entity.id
_entity.type
_entity.pdbx_description
1 polymer ?
#
loop_
_entity_poly.entity_id
_entity_poly.type
_entity_poly.pdbx_seq_one_letter_code
_entity_poly.pdbx_strand_id
1 'polypeptide(L)'
;MALSSQTKETILVADDEASIRRILETRLSMIGYKVVTASDGKEALKLFKDYEPDLVVLDVMMPKLDGYGVCQELRKDSDVPIVMLTALGDVADRITGLELGADDYVVKPFSPKELEARIRCVLRRIDKEQIPGMPNSGLILVTDIKIDTNRRQVFKSDERIRLTGMEFSLLELLVSRSGEPFSRGELLKEVWGYTPERHVDTRVVDVHISRLRSKLEADPANPELILTARGTGYLFQRIVDIAPFDGK
;
A
#
# COMPACT_ATOMS: atom_id res chain seq x y z
N MET A 1 -26.30 5.95 25.38
CA MET A 1 -25.47 6.11 24.18
C MET A 1 -24.06 5.66 24.55
N ALA A 2 -23.68 4.44 24.18
CA ALA A 2 -22.32 3.96 24.43
C ALA A 2 -21.41 4.57 23.35
N LEU A 3 -20.48 5.41 23.77
CA LEU A 3 -19.34 5.82 22.97
C LEU A 3 -18.53 4.55 22.65
N SER A 4 -18.60 4.09 21.41
CA SER A 4 -17.67 3.07 20.95
C SER A 4 -16.27 3.64 21.09
N SER A 5 -15.44 3.07 21.96
CA SER A 5 -14.02 3.35 22.03
C SER A 5 -13.41 2.80 20.75
N GLN A 6 -13.40 3.60 19.68
CA GLN A 6 -12.53 3.33 18.55
C GLN A 6 -11.10 3.35 19.10
N THR A 7 -10.45 2.21 19.10
CA THR A 7 -9.01 2.12 19.36
C THR A 7 -8.34 3.04 18.34
N LYS A 8 -7.62 4.04 18.83
CA LYS A 8 -6.90 4.97 17.95
C LYS A 8 -5.80 4.21 17.21
N GLU A 9 -5.78 4.33 15.90
CA GLU A 9 -4.69 3.74 15.10
C GLU A 9 -3.35 4.30 15.58
N THR A 10 -2.37 3.40 15.66
CA THR A 10 -1.01 3.72 16.12
C THR A 10 -0.10 3.92 14.92
N ILE A 11 0.57 5.05 14.83
CA ILE A 11 1.53 5.38 13.78
C ILE A 11 2.93 5.44 14.39
N LEU A 12 3.84 4.65 13.83
CA LEU A 12 5.27 4.75 14.11
C LEU A 12 5.89 5.75 13.14
N VAL A 13 6.55 6.78 13.66
CA VAL A 13 7.30 7.78 12.89
C VAL A 13 8.78 7.62 13.17
N ALA A 14 9.55 7.21 12.20
CA ALA A 14 11.01 7.07 12.27
C ALA A 14 11.69 8.13 11.39
N ASP A 15 12.46 9.02 11.99
CA ASP A 15 13.22 10.09 11.31
C ASP A 15 14.36 10.50 12.26
N ASP A 16 15.55 10.78 11.76
CA ASP A 16 16.69 11.18 12.62
C ASP A 16 16.57 12.62 13.11
N GLU A 17 15.84 13.49 12.40
CA GLU A 17 15.61 14.88 12.77
C GLU A 17 14.55 15.02 13.88
N ALA A 18 14.97 15.42 15.08
CA ALA A 18 14.06 15.60 16.24
C ALA A 18 12.95 16.63 15.96
N SER A 19 13.22 17.65 15.14
CA SER A 19 12.26 18.68 14.73
C SER A 19 11.12 18.08 13.89
N ILE A 20 11.44 17.22 12.94
CA ILE A 20 10.45 16.52 12.09
C ILE A 20 9.62 15.59 12.94
N ARG A 21 10.25 14.74 13.77
CA ARG A 21 9.51 13.85 14.68
C ARG A 21 8.51 14.60 15.54
N ARG A 22 8.92 15.72 16.17
CA ARG A 22 8.05 16.52 17.04
C ARG A 22 6.88 17.16 16.29
N ILE A 23 7.13 17.68 15.07
CA ILE A 23 6.07 18.25 14.22
C ILE A 23 5.06 17.18 13.85
N LEU A 24 5.52 16.00 13.39
CA LEU A 24 4.65 14.91 12.98
C LEU A 24 3.88 14.32 14.16
N GLU A 25 4.53 14.09 15.30
CA GLU A 25 3.88 13.64 16.54
C GLU A 25 2.75 14.58 16.94
N THR A 26 3.03 15.89 17.01
CA THR A 26 2.01 16.88 17.36
C THR A 26 0.84 16.87 16.39
N ARG A 27 1.12 16.93 15.10
CA ARG A 27 0.09 17.01 14.06
C ARG A 27 -0.78 15.76 13.99
N LEU A 28 -0.18 14.58 13.97
CA LEU A 28 -0.89 13.31 13.89
C LEU A 28 -1.70 13.05 15.17
N SER A 29 -1.17 13.39 16.33
CA SER A 29 -1.91 13.30 17.60
C SER A 29 -3.13 14.23 17.66
N MET A 30 -3.02 15.45 17.09
CA MET A 30 -4.14 16.41 17.03
C MET A 30 -5.31 15.90 16.17
N ILE A 31 -5.06 15.08 15.16
CA ILE A 31 -6.10 14.48 14.32
C ILE A 31 -6.56 13.10 14.78
N GLY A 32 -6.05 12.64 15.93
CA GLY A 32 -6.60 11.49 16.64
C GLY A 32 -5.75 10.24 16.66
N TYR A 33 -4.60 10.18 15.99
CA TYR A 33 -3.70 9.02 16.02
C TYR A 33 -2.91 8.91 17.33
N LYS A 34 -2.57 7.69 17.71
CA LYS A 34 -1.52 7.44 18.70
C LYS A 34 -0.18 7.42 17.95
N VAL A 35 0.79 8.20 18.39
CA VAL A 35 2.08 8.31 17.70
C VAL A 35 3.21 7.78 18.57
N VAL A 36 4.05 6.96 17.98
CA VAL A 36 5.30 6.46 18.57
C VAL A 36 6.43 6.95 17.67
N THR A 37 7.52 7.46 18.26
CA THR A 37 8.62 8.03 17.48
C THR A 37 9.93 7.29 17.69
N ALA A 38 10.71 7.10 16.63
CA ALA A 38 12.04 6.51 16.62
C ALA A 38 13.05 7.48 16.01
N SER A 39 14.28 7.50 16.53
CA SER A 39 15.37 8.36 16.06
C SER A 39 16.33 7.67 15.10
N ASP A 40 16.21 6.37 14.94
CA ASP A 40 17.02 5.55 14.04
C ASP A 40 16.31 4.23 13.66
N GLY A 41 16.83 3.54 12.66
CA GLY A 41 16.18 2.33 12.15
C GLY A 41 16.20 1.14 13.12
N LYS A 42 17.19 1.04 14.02
CA LYS A 42 17.21 -0.04 15.02
C LYS A 42 16.15 0.20 16.10
N GLU A 43 15.99 1.45 16.53
CA GLU A 43 14.92 1.84 17.43
C GLU A 43 13.55 1.64 16.78
N ALA A 44 13.41 1.98 15.49
CA ALA A 44 12.17 1.76 14.75
C ALA A 44 11.74 0.29 14.75
N LEU A 45 12.66 -0.65 14.45
CA LEU A 45 12.37 -2.09 14.49
C LEU A 45 11.99 -2.60 15.87
N LYS A 46 12.63 -2.07 16.94
CA LYS A 46 12.28 -2.40 18.31
C LYS A 46 10.87 -1.93 18.66
N LEU A 47 10.58 -0.63 18.42
CA LEU A 47 9.28 -0.04 18.72
C LEU A 47 8.16 -0.65 17.86
N PHE A 48 8.46 -1.07 16.64
CA PHE A 48 7.51 -1.82 15.83
C PHE A 48 7.04 -3.11 16.50
N LYS A 49 7.95 -3.89 17.09
CA LYS A 49 7.61 -5.11 17.84
C LYS A 49 6.88 -4.83 19.13
N ASP A 50 7.25 -3.74 19.82
CA ASP A 50 6.69 -3.41 21.14
C ASP A 50 5.27 -2.82 21.03
N TYR A 51 4.95 -2.11 19.95
CA TYR A 51 3.70 -1.34 19.79
C TYR A 51 2.77 -1.83 18.69
N GLU A 52 3.22 -2.70 17.80
CA GLU A 52 2.44 -3.22 16.66
C GLU A 52 1.67 -2.12 15.92
N PRO A 53 2.35 -1.11 15.35
CA PRO A 53 1.68 0.03 14.74
C PRO A 53 0.88 -0.36 13.50
N ASP A 54 -0.20 0.38 13.24
CA ASP A 54 -1.06 0.21 12.08
C ASP A 54 -0.47 0.81 10.79
N LEU A 55 0.52 1.72 10.94
CA LEU A 55 1.25 2.32 9.83
C LEU A 55 2.63 2.81 10.29
N VAL A 56 3.61 2.72 9.40
CA VAL A 56 4.98 3.24 9.60
C VAL A 56 5.26 4.38 8.63
N VAL A 57 5.66 5.52 9.17
CA VAL A 57 6.28 6.63 8.41
C VAL A 57 7.78 6.52 8.61
N LEU A 58 8.54 6.43 7.54
CA LEU A 58 9.92 5.98 7.58
C LEU A 58 10.83 6.89 6.74
N ASP A 59 11.70 7.64 7.41
CA ASP A 59 12.74 8.38 6.69
C ASP A 59 13.75 7.43 6.06
N VAL A 60 14.14 7.73 4.83
CA VAL A 60 15.17 6.95 4.11
C VAL A 60 16.54 7.13 4.76
N MET A 61 16.89 8.37 5.10
CA MET A 61 18.22 8.72 5.58
C MET A 61 18.28 8.71 7.11
N MET A 62 18.53 7.55 7.71
CA MET A 62 18.69 7.42 9.16
C MET A 62 20.02 6.75 9.54
N PRO A 63 20.61 7.06 10.71
CA PRO A 63 21.80 6.39 11.21
C PRO A 63 21.51 4.95 11.65
N LYS A 64 22.57 4.14 11.80
CA LYS A 64 22.60 2.74 12.27
C LYS A 64 21.94 1.74 11.31
N LEU A 65 20.75 2.00 10.83
CA LEU A 65 20.01 1.27 9.82
C LEU A 65 19.13 2.29 9.09
N ASP A 66 19.29 2.38 7.79
CA ASP A 66 18.53 3.29 6.94
C ASP A 66 17.08 2.82 6.74
N GLY A 67 16.24 3.68 6.18
CA GLY A 67 14.83 3.36 5.97
C GLY A 67 14.61 2.20 5.00
N TYR A 68 15.50 1.99 4.05
CA TYR A 68 15.42 0.85 3.13
C TYR A 68 15.64 -0.47 3.88
N GLY A 69 16.66 -0.52 4.72
CA GLY A 69 16.93 -1.69 5.56
C GLY A 69 15.81 -1.97 6.54
N VAL A 70 15.21 -0.95 7.15
CA VAL A 70 14.03 -1.12 8.01
C VAL A 70 12.86 -1.69 7.23
N CYS A 71 12.57 -1.15 6.03
CA CYS A 71 11.50 -1.65 5.16
C CYS A 71 11.69 -3.13 4.82
N GLN A 72 12.89 -3.52 4.40
CA GLN A 72 13.20 -4.91 4.09
C GLN A 72 13.01 -5.85 5.30
N GLU A 73 13.46 -5.44 6.49
CA GLU A 73 13.28 -6.24 7.70
C GLU A 73 11.80 -6.39 8.07
N LEU A 74 11.03 -5.32 7.98
CA LEU A 74 9.58 -5.38 8.25
C LEU A 74 8.84 -6.28 7.27
N ARG A 75 9.19 -6.25 5.99
CA ARG A 75 8.53 -7.05 4.94
C ARG A 75 8.79 -8.54 5.03
N LYS A 76 9.78 -9.00 5.80
CA LYS A 76 9.98 -10.44 6.05
C LYS A 76 8.76 -11.05 6.74
N ASP A 77 8.16 -10.33 7.68
CA ASP A 77 7.13 -10.88 8.56
C ASP A 77 5.83 -10.06 8.62
N SER A 78 5.79 -8.87 7.99
CA SER A 78 4.67 -7.93 8.11
C SER A 78 4.27 -7.29 6.80
N ASP A 79 2.95 -7.10 6.63
CA ASP A 79 2.33 -6.34 5.55
C ASP A 79 1.90 -4.94 6.02
N VAL A 80 2.42 -4.47 7.18
CA VAL A 80 2.13 -3.14 7.72
C VAL A 80 2.36 -2.07 6.65
N PRO A 81 1.46 -1.11 6.49
CA PRO A 81 1.66 -0.02 5.53
C PRO A 81 2.89 0.81 5.87
N ILE A 82 3.68 1.14 4.85
CA ILE A 82 4.88 1.96 4.97
C ILE A 82 4.79 3.14 4.01
N VAL A 83 4.87 4.35 4.56
CA VAL A 83 5.04 5.61 3.79
C VAL A 83 6.47 6.09 3.98
N MET A 84 7.25 6.15 2.92
CA MET A 84 8.63 6.64 2.99
C MET A 84 8.72 8.14 2.88
N LEU A 85 9.60 8.74 3.67
CA LEU A 85 10.03 10.14 3.53
C LEU A 85 11.39 10.15 2.81
N THR A 86 11.49 10.87 1.69
CA THR A 86 12.71 10.90 0.88
C THR A 86 13.12 12.31 0.54
N ALA A 87 14.42 12.58 0.41
CA ALA A 87 14.92 13.87 -0.04
C ALA A 87 14.65 14.07 -1.54
N LEU A 88 14.52 15.34 -1.94
CA LEU A 88 14.42 15.76 -3.33
C LEU A 88 15.75 15.43 -4.05
N GLY A 89 15.78 14.47 -4.87
CA GLY A 89 16.99 14.31 -5.68
C GLY A 89 16.90 13.23 -6.72
N ASP A 90 16.59 12.02 -6.35
CA ASP A 90 16.67 10.97 -7.35
C ASP A 90 15.34 10.21 -7.46
N VAL A 91 14.85 10.17 -8.70
CA VAL A 91 13.73 9.30 -9.07
C VAL A 91 14.08 7.84 -8.75
N ALA A 92 15.37 7.47 -8.85
CA ALA A 92 15.85 6.14 -8.52
C ALA A 92 15.61 5.79 -7.06
N ASP A 93 15.85 6.70 -6.11
CA ASP A 93 15.63 6.46 -4.69
C ASP A 93 14.16 6.18 -4.35
N ARG A 94 13.25 6.89 -5.01
CA ARG A 94 11.79 6.68 -4.85
C ARG A 94 11.36 5.32 -5.36
N ILE A 95 11.85 4.92 -6.52
CA ILE A 95 11.58 3.61 -7.11
C ILE A 95 12.13 2.52 -6.19
N THR A 96 13.38 2.64 -5.73
CA THR A 96 14.01 1.69 -4.82
C THR A 96 13.16 1.44 -3.56
N GLY A 97 12.71 2.50 -2.89
CA GLY A 97 11.85 2.36 -1.71
C GLY A 97 10.56 1.60 -1.99
N LEU A 98 9.90 1.92 -3.11
CA LEU A 98 8.71 1.21 -3.54
C LEU A 98 9.00 -0.25 -3.90
N GLU A 99 10.08 -0.55 -4.62
CA GLU A 99 10.49 -1.93 -4.97
C GLU A 99 10.79 -2.77 -3.72
N LEU A 100 11.35 -2.16 -2.68
CA LEU A 100 11.62 -2.81 -1.39
C LEU A 100 10.37 -3.06 -0.55
N GLY A 101 9.22 -2.53 -0.96
CA GLY A 101 7.97 -2.86 -0.32
C GLY A 101 7.21 -1.68 0.29
N ALA A 102 7.65 -0.44 0.16
CA ALA A 102 6.86 0.71 0.59
C ALA A 102 5.56 0.81 -0.22
N ASP A 103 4.53 1.36 0.42
CA ASP A 103 3.20 1.52 -0.17
C ASP A 103 3.02 2.88 -0.82
N ASP A 104 3.71 3.91 -0.30
CA ASP A 104 3.74 5.26 -0.86
C ASP A 104 5.02 5.98 -0.40
N TYR A 105 5.26 7.18 -0.95
CA TYR A 105 6.35 8.04 -0.51
C TYR A 105 5.93 9.51 -0.49
N VAL A 106 6.64 10.30 0.31
CA VAL A 106 6.51 11.77 0.37
C VAL A 106 7.88 12.39 0.25
N VAL A 107 8.02 13.39 -0.62
CA VAL A 107 9.30 14.04 -0.89
C VAL A 107 9.51 15.22 0.06
N LYS A 108 10.67 15.25 0.73
CA LYS A 108 11.12 16.39 1.56
C LYS A 108 11.61 17.56 0.66
N PRO A 109 11.25 18.83 0.93
CA PRO A 109 10.37 19.27 2.02
C PRO A 109 8.89 19.05 1.67
N PHE A 110 8.12 18.55 2.62
CA PHE A 110 6.69 18.29 2.47
C PHE A 110 5.84 19.13 3.45
N SER A 111 4.59 19.32 3.14
CA SER A 111 3.66 19.88 4.10
C SER A 111 3.10 18.78 5.01
N PRO A 112 2.95 19.01 6.33
CA PRO A 112 2.31 18.03 7.21
C PRO A 112 0.93 17.58 6.72
N LYS A 113 0.15 18.46 6.08
CA LYS A 113 -1.15 18.12 5.48
C LYS A 113 -1.02 17.12 4.33
N GLU A 114 0.08 17.15 3.59
CA GLU A 114 0.33 16.20 2.51
C GLU A 114 0.55 14.80 3.09
N LEU A 115 1.43 14.67 4.08
CA LEU A 115 1.67 13.40 4.77
C LEU A 115 0.38 12.88 5.44
N GLU A 116 -0.39 13.74 6.12
CA GLU A 116 -1.71 13.37 6.67
C GLU A 116 -2.65 12.76 5.61
N ALA A 117 -2.69 13.37 4.43
CA ALA A 117 -3.52 12.86 3.33
C ALA A 117 -3.07 11.48 2.86
N ARG A 118 -1.74 11.22 2.80
CA ARG A 118 -1.18 9.92 2.45
C ARG A 118 -1.50 8.86 3.50
N ILE A 119 -1.21 9.16 4.76
CA ILE A 119 -1.51 8.27 5.89
C ILE A 119 -2.99 7.88 5.87
N ARG A 120 -3.88 8.85 5.77
CA ARG A 120 -5.32 8.60 5.73
C ARG A 120 -5.75 7.76 4.53
N CYS A 121 -5.15 8.00 3.37
CA CYS A 121 -5.45 7.23 2.17
C CYS A 121 -5.03 5.77 2.33
N VAL A 122 -3.81 5.55 2.82
CA VAL A 122 -3.26 4.21 3.04
C VAL A 122 -4.06 3.45 4.10
N LEU A 123 -4.36 4.05 5.25
CA LEU A 123 -5.17 3.42 6.32
C LEU A 123 -6.59 3.10 5.85
N ARG A 124 -7.27 4.03 5.17
CA ARG A 124 -8.63 3.81 4.64
C ARG A 124 -8.72 2.58 3.71
N ARG A 125 -7.66 2.28 2.97
CA ARG A 125 -7.63 1.12 2.06
C ARG A 125 -7.47 -0.22 2.79
N ILE A 126 -7.08 -0.18 4.05
CA ILE A 126 -7.05 -1.36 4.90
C ILE A 126 -8.42 -1.59 5.53
N ASP A 127 -9.10 -0.51 5.92
CA ASP A 127 -10.47 -0.55 6.39
C ASP A 127 -11.44 -0.72 5.22
N LYS A 128 -12.30 -1.72 5.34
CA LYS A 128 -13.23 -2.27 4.35
C LYS A 128 -14.22 -1.22 3.80
N GLU A 129 -13.87 -0.46 2.79
CA GLU A 129 -14.89 0.08 1.89
C GLU A 129 -14.96 -0.79 0.64
N GLN A 130 -16.07 -1.51 0.44
CA GLN A 130 -16.31 -2.30 -0.76
C GLN A 130 -16.27 -1.40 -2.00
N ILE A 131 -15.48 -1.79 -2.98
CA ILE A 131 -15.48 -1.12 -4.29
C ILE A 131 -16.81 -1.42 -4.99
N PRO A 132 -17.56 -0.41 -5.47
CA PRO A 132 -18.79 -0.65 -6.23
C PRO A 132 -18.50 -1.51 -7.47
N GLY A 133 -19.32 -2.55 -7.69
CA GLY A 133 -19.18 -3.45 -8.83
C GLY A 133 -18.59 -4.84 -8.51
N MET A 134 -18.18 -5.08 -7.26
CA MET A 134 -17.72 -6.41 -6.83
C MET A 134 -18.89 -7.37 -6.61
N PRO A 135 -18.72 -8.67 -6.94
CA PRO A 135 -19.73 -9.69 -6.66
C PRO A 135 -20.04 -9.79 -5.17
N ASN A 136 -21.32 -9.92 -4.81
CA ASN A 136 -21.76 -10.07 -3.41
C ASN A 136 -21.19 -11.35 -2.73
N SER A 137 -20.70 -12.32 -3.49
CA SER A 137 -20.07 -13.54 -2.95
C SER A 137 -18.69 -13.28 -2.34
N GLY A 138 -18.04 -12.19 -2.72
CA GLY A 138 -16.71 -11.85 -2.22
C GLY A 138 -15.57 -12.78 -2.65
N LEU A 139 -15.88 -13.82 -3.44
CA LEU A 139 -14.91 -14.82 -3.90
C LEU A 139 -14.82 -14.83 -5.42
N ILE A 140 -13.61 -14.63 -5.95
CA ILE A 140 -13.31 -14.61 -7.37
C ILE A 140 -12.26 -15.69 -7.65
N LEU A 141 -12.54 -16.54 -8.64
CA LEU A 141 -11.62 -17.60 -9.07
C LEU A 141 -11.16 -17.28 -10.50
N VAL A 142 -9.85 -17.24 -10.69
CA VAL A 142 -9.23 -17.01 -12.00
C VAL A 142 -8.04 -17.94 -12.12
N THR A 143 -8.11 -18.91 -13.03
CA THR A 143 -7.09 -19.97 -13.16
C THR A 143 -6.82 -20.65 -11.80
N ASP A 144 -5.63 -20.54 -11.26
CA ASP A 144 -5.20 -21.07 -9.96
C ASP A 144 -5.22 -20.00 -8.84
N ILE A 145 -5.69 -18.78 -9.15
CA ILE A 145 -5.79 -17.66 -8.20
C ILE A 145 -7.20 -17.57 -7.64
N LYS A 146 -7.29 -17.52 -6.31
CA LYS A 146 -8.50 -17.29 -5.55
C LYS A 146 -8.38 -15.97 -4.78
N ILE A 147 -9.28 -15.04 -5.06
CA ILE A 147 -9.32 -13.72 -4.44
C ILE A 147 -10.54 -13.64 -3.53
N ASP A 148 -10.34 -13.54 -2.23
CA ASP A 148 -11.39 -13.29 -1.23
C ASP A 148 -11.42 -11.80 -0.92
N THR A 149 -12.36 -11.09 -1.52
CA THR A 149 -12.50 -9.63 -1.35
C THR A 149 -13.04 -9.27 0.03
N ASN A 150 -13.82 -10.17 0.69
CA ASN A 150 -14.34 -9.94 2.02
C ASN A 150 -13.25 -10.00 3.09
N ARG A 151 -12.32 -10.96 2.94
CA ARG A 151 -11.19 -11.15 3.86
C ARG A 151 -9.93 -10.43 3.41
N ARG A 152 -9.95 -9.84 2.22
CA ARG A 152 -8.77 -9.22 1.56
C ARG A 152 -7.58 -10.19 1.50
N GLN A 153 -7.84 -11.41 1.04
CA GLN A 153 -6.85 -12.48 0.93
C GLN A 153 -6.78 -13.02 -0.49
N VAL A 154 -5.59 -13.39 -0.88
CA VAL A 154 -5.32 -14.02 -2.18
C VAL A 154 -4.62 -15.34 -1.94
N PHE A 155 -5.03 -16.35 -2.69
CA PHE A 155 -4.42 -17.67 -2.68
C PHE A 155 -4.04 -18.07 -4.12
N LYS A 156 -2.93 -18.74 -4.27
CA LYS A 156 -2.48 -19.36 -5.53
C LYS A 156 -2.23 -20.82 -5.26
N SER A 157 -2.92 -21.72 -5.97
CA SER A 157 -2.85 -23.17 -5.73
C SER A 157 -3.03 -23.53 -4.25
N ASP A 158 -4.01 -22.87 -3.58
CA ASP A 158 -4.33 -22.97 -2.14
C ASP A 158 -3.26 -22.41 -1.16
N GLU A 159 -2.12 -21.94 -1.63
CA GLU A 159 -1.15 -21.24 -0.82
C GLU A 159 -1.49 -19.75 -0.71
N ARG A 160 -1.46 -19.20 0.51
CA ARG A 160 -1.75 -17.79 0.73
C ARG A 160 -0.64 -16.90 0.19
N ILE A 161 -0.99 -15.98 -0.70
CA ILE A 161 -0.09 -14.93 -1.20
C ILE A 161 -0.22 -13.69 -0.30
N ARG A 162 0.90 -13.23 0.26
CA ARG A 162 0.93 -12.00 1.06
C ARG A 162 0.95 -10.78 0.15
N LEU A 163 -0.10 -9.99 0.24
CA LEU A 163 -0.19 -8.67 -0.40
C LEU A 163 -0.28 -7.59 0.66
N THR A 164 0.38 -6.44 0.42
CA THR A 164 0.13 -5.25 1.23
C THR A 164 -1.29 -4.73 0.97
N GLY A 165 -1.81 -3.88 1.87
CA GLY A 165 -3.14 -3.30 1.69
C GLY A 165 -3.29 -2.54 0.37
N MET A 166 -2.23 -1.85 -0.08
CA MET A 166 -2.23 -1.12 -1.35
C MET A 166 -2.16 -2.06 -2.57
N GLU A 167 -1.36 -3.12 -2.51
CA GLU A 167 -1.32 -4.15 -3.55
C GLU A 167 -2.68 -4.83 -3.70
N PHE A 168 -3.33 -5.16 -2.57
CA PHE A 168 -4.66 -5.76 -2.61
C PHE A 168 -5.69 -4.79 -3.22
N SER A 169 -5.70 -3.52 -2.82
CA SER A 169 -6.62 -2.51 -3.36
C SER A 169 -6.41 -2.28 -4.86
N LEU A 170 -5.16 -2.32 -5.33
CA LEU A 170 -4.86 -2.23 -6.75
C LEU A 170 -5.38 -3.45 -7.52
N LEU A 171 -5.15 -4.65 -6.99
CA LEU A 171 -5.67 -5.89 -7.57
C LEU A 171 -7.21 -5.87 -7.60
N GLU A 172 -7.85 -5.54 -6.49
CA GLU A 172 -9.30 -5.45 -6.35
C GLU A 172 -9.91 -4.49 -7.39
N LEU A 173 -9.31 -3.30 -7.56
CA LEU A 173 -9.76 -2.33 -8.56
C LEU A 173 -9.63 -2.88 -9.99
N LEU A 174 -8.50 -3.50 -10.34
CA LEU A 174 -8.29 -4.08 -11.66
C LEU A 174 -9.29 -5.21 -11.97
N VAL A 175 -9.57 -6.05 -10.98
CA VAL A 175 -10.52 -7.16 -11.08
C VAL A 175 -11.97 -6.67 -11.19
N SER A 176 -12.33 -5.57 -10.52
CA SER A 176 -13.69 -5.01 -10.52
C SER A 176 -14.21 -4.66 -11.93
N ARG A 177 -13.30 -4.32 -12.84
CA ARG A 177 -13.60 -4.07 -14.27
C ARG A 177 -12.68 -4.91 -15.14
N SER A 178 -12.69 -6.24 -14.92
CA SER A 178 -11.85 -7.19 -15.68
C SER A 178 -12.10 -7.08 -17.19
N GLY A 179 -11.04 -7.04 -17.98
CA GLY A 179 -11.09 -6.84 -19.43
C GLY A 179 -11.13 -5.36 -19.87
N GLU A 180 -11.29 -4.40 -18.94
CA GLU A 180 -11.27 -2.97 -19.24
C GLU A 180 -9.96 -2.34 -18.78
N PRO A 181 -9.30 -1.53 -19.64
CA PRO A 181 -8.06 -0.87 -19.26
C PRO A 181 -8.30 0.34 -18.35
N PHE A 182 -7.47 0.47 -17.35
CA PHE A 182 -7.33 1.66 -16.52
C PHE A 182 -6.09 2.44 -16.95
N SER A 183 -6.19 3.76 -17.06
CA SER A 183 -5.01 4.61 -17.17
C SER A 183 -4.22 4.66 -15.85
N ARG A 184 -2.93 4.95 -15.92
CA ARG A 184 -2.10 5.15 -14.71
C ARG A 184 -2.65 6.25 -13.80
N GLY A 185 -3.21 7.31 -14.39
CA GLY A 185 -3.84 8.40 -13.65
C GLY A 185 -5.10 7.97 -12.90
N GLU A 186 -5.95 7.14 -13.51
CA GLU A 186 -7.13 6.56 -12.85
C GLU A 186 -6.71 5.65 -11.71
N LEU A 187 -5.76 4.74 -11.92
CA LEU A 187 -5.25 3.86 -10.86
C LEU A 187 -4.68 4.67 -9.70
N LEU A 188 -3.90 5.71 -10.00
CA LEU A 188 -3.30 6.59 -9.00
C LEU A 188 -4.36 7.34 -8.21
N LYS A 189 -5.39 7.85 -8.86
CA LYS A 189 -6.52 8.53 -8.23
C LYS A 189 -7.32 7.56 -7.35
N GLU A 190 -7.73 6.44 -7.91
CA GLU A 190 -8.63 5.51 -7.23
C GLU A 190 -7.93 4.76 -6.08
N VAL A 191 -6.67 4.37 -6.23
CA VAL A 191 -5.94 3.60 -5.21
C VAL A 191 -5.21 4.50 -4.22
N TRP A 192 -4.50 5.56 -4.66
CA TRP A 192 -3.71 6.44 -3.79
C TRP A 192 -4.41 7.76 -3.45
N GLY A 193 -5.58 8.05 -4.05
CA GLY A 193 -6.31 9.30 -3.79
C GLY A 193 -5.60 10.56 -4.31
N TYR A 194 -4.70 10.42 -5.28
CA TYR A 194 -4.04 11.57 -5.88
C TYR A 194 -5.02 12.36 -6.76
N THR A 195 -5.06 13.68 -6.58
CA THR A 195 -5.87 14.55 -7.44
C THR A 195 -5.06 14.99 -8.67
N PRO A 196 -5.72 15.23 -9.83
CA PRO A 196 -5.03 15.59 -11.08
C PRO A 196 -4.22 16.88 -11.03
N GLU A 197 -4.47 17.75 -10.04
CA GLU A 197 -3.85 19.05 -9.87
C GLU A 197 -2.39 19.00 -9.38
N ARG A 198 -1.90 17.83 -8.99
CA ARG A 198 -0.52 17.64 -8.57
C ARG A 198 0.23 16.81 -9.60
N HIS A 199 1.41 17.26 -9.97
CA HIS A 199 2.36 16.48 -10.77
C HIS A 199 2.85 15.30 -9.95
N VAL A 200 2.09 14.20 -10.00
CA VAL A 200 2.43 12.97 -9.29
C VAL A 200 3.13 12.03 -10.24
N ASP A 201 4.20 11.43 -9.77
CA ASP A 201 4.94 10.44 -10.51
C ASP A 201 4.10 9.14 -10.63
N THR A 202 3.61 8.84 -11.82
CA THR A 202 2.79 7.66 -12.09
C THR A 202 3.56 6.34 -11.97
N ARG A 203 4.88 6.38 -11.81
CA ARG A 203 5.73 5.19 -11.63
C ARG A 203 5.40 4.40 -10.37
N VAL A 204 4.79 5.04 -9.36
CA VAL A 204 4.22 4.34 -8.20
C VAL A 204 3.32 3.19 -8.67
N VAL A 205 2.45 3.44 -9.65
CA VAL A 205 1.58 2.41 -10.23
C VAL A 205 2.40 1.30 -10.88
N ASP A 206 3.39 1.68 -11.70
CA ASP A 206 4.21 0.70 -12.45
C ASP A 206 4.96 -0.24 -11.51
N VAL A 207 5.51 0.28 -10.40
CA VAL A 207 6.20 -0.53 -9.39
C VAL A 207 5.23 -1.51 -8.71
N HIS A 208 4.05 -1.04 -8.28
CA HIS A 208 3.07 -1.92 -7.65
C HIS A 208 2.51 -2.97 -8.61
N ILE A 209 2.34 -2.64 -9.89
CA ILE A 209 2.01 -3.64 -10.92
C ILE A 209 3.13 -4.67 -11.06
N SER A 210 4.39 -4.25 -11.09
CA SER A 210 5.54 -5.16 -11.13
C SER A 210 5.56 -6.10 -9.92
N ARG A 211 5.35 -5.57 -8.71
CA ARG A 211 5.28 -6.37 -7.48
C ARG A 211 4.09 -7.36 -7.50
N LEU A 212 2.91 -6.93 -7.94
CA LEU A 212 1.76 -7.83 -8.10
C LEU A 212 2.06 -8.96 -9.08
N ARG A 213 2.66 -8.64 -10.24
CA ARG A 213 3.06 -9.64 -11.21
C ARG A 213 4.05 -10.64 -10.62
N SER A 214 5.06 -10.18 -9.90
CA SER A 214 6.04 -11.06 -9.25
C SER A 214 5.42 -12.02 -8.23
N LYS A 215 4.26 -11.67 -7.65
CA LYS A 215 3.56 -12.49 -6.67
C LYS A 215 2.50 -13.40 -7.30
N LEU A 216 1.83 -12.96 -8.35
CA LEU A 216 0.65 -13.64 -8.90
C LEU A 216 0.92 -14.39 -10.20
N GLU A 217 1.75 -13.84 -11.10
CA GLU A 217 2.02 -14.46 -12.39
C GLU A 217 2.91 -15.69 -12.27
N ALA A 218 2.81 -16.60 -13.21
CA ALA A 218 3.76 -17.70 -13.37
C ALA A 218 5.07 -17.18 -13.97
N ASP A 219 4.99 -16.28 -14.95
CA ASP A 219 6.09 -15.55 -15.55
C ASP A 219 5.79 -14.05 -15.56
N PRO A 220 6.39 -13.26 -14.65
CA PRO A 220 6.17 -11.80 -14.60
C PRO A 220 6.59 -11.04 -15.87
N ALA A 221 7.48 -11.61 -16.69
CA ALA A 221 7.92 -11.01 -17.96
C ALA A 221 6.88 -11.20 -19.08
N ASN A 222 6.10 -12.28 -19.01
CA ASN A 222 5.02 -12.61 -19.93
C ASN A 222 3.70 -12.76 -19.14
N PRO A 223 3.15 -11.66 -18.60
CA PRO A 223 1.99 -11.70 -17.70
C PRO A 223 0.72 -12.11 -18.44
N GLU A 224 -0.06 -12.99 -17.81
CA GLU A 224 -1.36 -13.46 -18.31
C GLU A 224 -2.54 -12.88 -17.54
N LEU A 225 -2.35 -12.51 -16.27
CA LEU A 225 -3.39 -11.97 -15.38
C LEU A 225 -3.48 -10.45 -15.46
N ILE A 226 -2.35 -9.76 -15.24
CA ILE A 226 -2.28 -8.30 -15.24
C ILE A 226 -1.58 -7.84 -16.52
N LEU A 227 -2.37 -7.47 -17.50
CA LEU A 227 -1.89 -7.13 -18.84
C LEU A 227 -1.54 -5.65 -18.98
N THR A 228 -0.61 -5.35 -19.90
CA THR A 228 -0.30 -3.97 -20.28
C THR A 228 -1.12 -3.57 -21.51
N ALA A 229 -2.02 -2.58 -21.35
CA ALA A 229 -2.69 -1.93 -22.44
C ALA A 229 -1.79 -0.81 -22.99
N ARG A 230 -1.09 -1.09 -24.10
CA ARG A 230 -0.12 -0.14 -24.69
C ARG A 230 -0.77 1.22 -24.96
N GLY A 231 -0.13 2.29 -24.52
CA GLY A 231 -0.63 3.66 -24.67
C GLY A 231 -1.73 4.06 -23.67
N THR A 232 -2.32 3.12 -22.93
CA THR A 232 -3.38 3.39 -21.95
C THR A 232 -2.89 3.17 -20.51
N GLY A 233 -2.50 1.95 -20.15
CA GLY A 233 -2.12 1.58 -18.80
C GLY A 233 -2.20 0.08 -18.57
N TYR A 234 -3.06 -0.37 -17.65
CA TYR A 234 -3.14 -1.76 -17.21
C TYR A 234 -4.58 -2.25 -17.12
N LEU A 235 -4.77 -3.55 -17.32
CA LEU A 235 -6.05 -4.23 -17.13
C LEU A 235 -5.83 -5.60 -16.50
N PHE A 236 -6.83 -6.10 -15.82
CA PHE A 236 -6.89 -7.52 -15.47
C PHE A 236 -7.47 -8.31 -16.66
N GLN A 237 -6.97 -9.53 -16.92
CA GLN A 237 -7.53 -10.38 -17.95
C GLN A 237 -9.05 -10.53 -17.79
N ARG A 238 -9.77 -10.71 -18.88
CA ARG A 238 -11.23 -10.85 -18.83
C ARG A 238 -11.63 -12.13 -18.09
N ILE A 239 -12.39 -11.99 -17.01
CA ILE A 239 -12.96 -13.11 -16.28
C ILE A 239 -14.26 -13.50 -17.01
N VAL A 240 -14.29 -14.71 -17.57
CA VAL A 240 -15.44 -15.19 -18.37
C VAL A 240 -16.51 -15.84 -17.49
N ASP A 241 -16.14 -16.38 -16.33
CA ASP A 241 -17.05 -17.02 -15.38
C ASP A 241 -16.80 -16.48 -13.95
N ILE A 242 -17.71 -15.63 -13.48
CA ILE A 242 -17.89 -15.41 -12.05
C ILE A 242 -18.93 -16.47 -11.62
N ALA A 243 -18.49 -17.70 -11.40
CA ALA A 243 -19.38 -18.73 -10.87
C ALA A 243 -19.81 -18.33 -9.46
N PRO A 244 -21.13 -18.24 -9.14
CA PRO A 244 -21.56 -18.13 -7.76
C PRO A 244 -21.10 -19.40 -7.03
N PHE A 245 -20.31 -19.23 -5.98
CA PHE A 245 -19.90 -20.36 -5.14
C PHE A 245 -21.13 -20.86 -4.37
N ASP A 246 -21.71 -21.97 -4.82
CA ASP A 246 -22.69 -22.75 -4.05
C ASP A 246 -21.91 -23.42 -2.91
N GLY A 247 -21.96 -22.78 -1.74
CA GLY A 247 -21.40 -23.34 -0.52
C GLY A 247 -22.10 -24.65 -0.15
N LYS A 248 -21.39 -25.76 -0.33
CA LYS A 248 -21.67 -27.04 0.33
C LYS A 248 -20.58 -27.32 1.33
#